data_02f6b0da53a0138b9ce22f85db1752b7
#
_entry.id   02f6b0da53a0138b9ce22f85db1752b7
#
_cell.length_a   1.000
_cell.length_b   1.000
_cell.length_c   1.000
_cell.angle_alpha   90.00
_cell.angle_beta   90.00
_cell.angle_gamma   90.00
#
_symmetry.space_group_name_H-M   'P 1'
#
loop_
_entity.id
_entity.type
_entity.pdbx_description
1 polymer ?
#
loop_
_entity_poly.entity_id
_entity_poly.type
_entity_poly.pdbx_seq_one_letter_code
_entity_poly.pdbx_strand_id
1 'polypeptide(L)'
;TIVVDDSRFFTYHFESTLYTENDFYTPTRGIFFTASYSYRTDNLLTYMDKAGISEVRTIWRNSFALTPTFTLSPCLFGRLIFSQEDIPHPYANAIGSYQNIVDQQLAFPGVHSLTYVEPMFVAAQLRLQFNIHKNQYIIFRAAAARESLDVEELLQIEPNIYGFSLGYCYNSFLGPISADLGYSTLAPGLNFYLNIGHYF
;
A
#
# COMPACT_ATOMS: atom_id res chain seq x y z
N THR A 1 27.05 7.49 0.66
CA THR A 1 27.13 7.80 -0.79
C THR A 1 26.11 6.89 -1.46
N ILE A 2 25.00 7.47 -1.94
CA ILE A 2 24.04 6.72 -2.74
C ILE A 2 24.72 6.49 -4.09
N VAL A 3 25.09 5.27 -4.38
CA VAL A 3 25.51 4.89 -5.73
C VAL A 3 24.26 4.87 -6.58
N VAL A 4 24.04 5.92 -7.35
CA VAL A 4 23.04 5.92 -8.42
C VAL A 4 23.60 5.04 -9.52
N ASP A 5 23.12 3.83 -9.61
CA ASP A 5 23.42 2.95 -10.72
C ASP A 5 22.76 3.55 -11.98
N ASP A 6 23.54 3.87 -13.00
CA ASP A 6 23.08 4.46 -14.27
C ASP A 6 22.50 3.36 -15.19
N SER A 7 21.71 2.47 -14.62
CA SER A 7 21.07 1.38 -15.34
C SER A 7 19.81 1.88 -16.05
N ARG A 8 19.69 1.54 -17.35
CA ARG A 8 18.50 1.82 -18.15
C ARG A 8 17.58 0.61 -18.12
N PHE A 9 16.28 0.86 -17.94
CA PHE A 9 15.27 -0.19 -17.95
C PHE A 9 14.23 0.07 -19.02
N PHE A 10 13.82 -1.01 -19.69
CA PHE A 10 12.60 -1.07 -20.48
C PHE A 10 11.54 -1.78 -19.66
N THR A 11 10.37 -1.16 -19.52
CA THR A 11 9.26 -1.72 -18.76
C THR A 11 8.07 -1.96 -19.67
N TYR A 12 7.61 -3.20 -19.73
CA TYR A 12 6.32 -3.56 -20.30
C TYR A 12 5.32 -3.61 -19.15
N HIS A 13 4.28 -2.79 -19.21
CA HIS A 13 3.32 -2.66 -18.13
C HIS A 13 1.90 -2.80 -18.66
N PHE A 14 1.11 -3.64 -17.98
CA PHE A 14 -0.31 -3.82 -18.22
C PHE A 14 -1.05 -3.59 -16.92
N GLU A 15 -2.07 -2.73 -16.93
CA GLU A 15 -2.89 -2.45 -15.78
C GLU A 15 -4.36 -2.44 -16.13
N SER A 16 -5.18 -2.98 -15.22
CA SER A 16 -6.64 -2.90 -15.25
C SER A 16 -7.13 -2.33 -13.94
N THR A 17 -7.92 -1.26 -14.01
CA THR A 17 -8.44 -0.57 -12.83
C THR A 17 -9.96 -0.44 -12.91
N LEU A 18 -10.65 -0.81 -11.82
CA LEU A 18 -12.06 -0.55 -11.58
C LEU A 18 -12.18 0.39 -10.37
N TYR A 19 -12.74 1.56 -10.58
CA TYR A 19 -12.94 2.56 -9.53
C TYR A 19 -14.40 3.03 -9.50
N THR A 20 -15.10 2.71 -8.42
CA THR A 20 -16.50 3.09 -8.19
C THR A 20 -16.73 3.73 -6.82
N GLU A 21 -15.66 4.00 -6.05
CA GLU A 21 -15.77 4.65 -4.75
C GLU A 21 -16.34 6.06 -4.88
N ASN A 22 -17.18 6.44 -3.95
CA ASN A 22 -17.89 7.73 -3.96
C ASN A 22 -17.05 8.91 -3.44
N ASP A 23 -15.94 8.64 -2.77
CA ASP A 23 -15.00 9.63 -2.24
C ASP A 23 -13.61 9.04 -2.21
N PHE A 24 -12.59 9.84 -2.50
CA PHE A 24 -11.21 9.36 -2.56
C PHE A 24 -10.58 9.18 -1.17
N TYR A 25 -10.85 10.08 -0.24
CA TYR A 25 -10.23 10.10 1.09
C TYR A 25 -11.04 9.36 2.14
N THR A 26 -12.36 9.53 2.08
CA THR A 26 -13.30 8.96 3.06
C THR A 26 -14.41 8.17 2.38
N PRO A 27 -14.07 7.15 1.56
CA PRO A 27 -15.08 6.38 0.85
C PRO A 27 -16.03 5.71 1.83
N THR A 28 -17.33 5.77 1.50
CA THR A 28 -18.37 5.10 2.28
C THR A 28 -19.04 3.97 1.51
N ARG A 29 -18.85 3.91 0.20
CA ARG A 29 -19.38 2.86 -0.67
C ARG A 29 -18.56 2.75 -1.96
N GLY A 30 -18.59 1.57 -2.54
CA GLY A 30 -17.96 1.31 -3.84
C GLY A 30 -16.73 0.44 -3.70
N ILE A 31 -16.13 0.14 -4.84
CA ILE A 31 -14.99 -0.76 -4.99
C ILE A 31 -13.85 -0.01 -5.67
N PHE A 32 -12.66 -0.21 -5.17
CA PHE A 32 -11.40 0.04 -5.86
C PHE A 32 -10.71 -1.30 -6.08
N PHE A 33 -10.48 -1.63 -7.33
CA PHE A 33 -9.72 -2.81 -7.72
C PHE A 33 -8.71 -2.42 -8.78
N THR A 34 -7.46 -2.82 -8.61
CA THR A 34 -6.45 -2.74 -9.64
C THR A 34 -5.65 -4.04 -9.67
N ALA A 35 -5.32 -4.48 -10.87
CA ALA A 35 -4.41 -5.58 -11.12
C ALA A 35 -3.44 -5.16 -12.20
N SER A 36 -2.15 -5.34 -11.98
CA SER A 36 -1.12 -5.01 -12.94
C SER A 36 -0.07 -6.11 -13.06
N TYR A 37 0.54 -6.18 -14.22
CA TYR A 37 1.71 -6.97 -14.51
C TYR A 37 2.77 -6.07 -15.14
N SER A 38 4.00 -6.16 -14.64
CA SER A 38 5.16 -5.46 -15.21
C SER A 38 6.27 -6.45 -15.48
N TYR A 39 6.92 -6.28 -16.64
CA TYR A 39 8.12 -7.00 -17.00
C TYR A 39 9.20 -5.99 -17.32
N ARG A 40 10.34 -6.05 -16.61
CA ARG A 40 11.44 -5.09 -16.73
C ARG A 40 12.70 -5.77 -17.20
N THR A 41 13.37 -5.12 -18.14
CA THR A 41 14.60 -5.61 -18.80
C THR A 41 15.57 -4.46 -18.99
N ASP A 42 16.85 -4.78 -19.18
CA ASP A 42 17.88 -3.78 -19.53
C ASP A 42 18.10 -3.64 -21.04
N ASN A 43 17.70 -4.66 -21.83
CA ASN A 43 17.97 -4.74 -23.27
C ASN A 43 16.77 -5.16 -24.12
N LEU A 44 15.53 -4.89 -23.69
CA LEU A 44 14.25 -5.28 -24.28
C LEU A 44 13.80 -6.71 -23.99
N LEU A 45 14.68 -7.66 -23.74
CA LEU A 45 14.34 -9.08 -23.57
C LEU A 45 14.78 -9.67 -22.24
N THR A 46 15.99 -9.34 -21.80
CA THR A 46 16.62 -9.90 -20.61
C THR A 46 16.98 -8.81 -19.59
N TYR A 47 17.35 -9.23 -18.41
CA TYR A 47 17.98 -8.42 -17.38
C TYR A 47 19.24 -9.12 -16.89
N MET A 48 20.41 -8.46 -17.04
CA MET A 48 21.74 -9.02 -16.72
C MET A 48 21.96 -10.41 -17.36
N ASP A 49 21.59 -10.54 -18.65
CA ASP A 49 21.64 -11.78 -19.45
C ASP A 49 20.77 -12.94 -18.94
N LYS A 50 19.87 -12.67 -18.00
CA LYS A 50 18.86 -13.61 -17.47
C LYS A 50 17.45 -13.16 -17.79
N ALA A 51 16.46 -13.88 -17.26
CA ALA A 51 15.06 -13.46 -17.38
C ALA A 51 14.85 -12.10 -16.72
N GLY A 52 14.01 -11.27 -17.33
CA GLY A 52 13.64 -9.97 -16.78
C GLY A 52 12.92 -10.06 -15.43
N ILE A 53 12.86 -8.94 -14.72
CA ILE A 53 12.15 -8.83 -13.47
C ILE A 53 10.65 -8.82 -13.76
N SER A 54 9.93 -9.84 -13.32
CA SER A 54 8.48 -9.96 -13.44
C SER A 54 7.80 -9.53 -12.16
N GLU A 55 6.76 -8.71 -12.27
CA GLU A 55 5.99 -8.23 -11.13
C GLU A 55 4.51 -8.41 -11.38
N VAL A 56 3.81 -8.98 -10.40
CA VAL A 56 2.35 -9.03 -10.33
C VAL A 56 1.91 -8.21 -9.12
N ARG A 57 1.03 -7.25 -9.32
CA ARG A 57 0.45 -6.44 -8.25
C ARG A 57 -1.06 -6.48 -8.31
N THR A 58 -1.70 -6.57 -7.16
CA THR A 58 -3.15 -6.42 -7.04
C THR A 58 -3.52 -5.65 -5.78
N ILE A 59 -4.54 -4.83 -5.90
CA ILE A 59 -5.20 -4.15 -4.76
C ILE A 59 -6.70 -4.36 -4.94
N TRP A 60 -7.35 -4.80 -3.89
CA TRP A 60 -8.80 -4.82 -3.79
C TRP A 60 -9.21 -4.13 -2.51
N ARG A 61 -10.07 -3.12 -2.62
CA ARG A 61 -10.70 -2.44 -1.48
C ARG A 61 -12.19 -2.29 -1.77
N ASN A 62 -13.01 -2.53 -0.77
CA ASN A 62 -14.43 -2.30 -0.87
C ASN A 62 -14.92 -1.55 0.36
N SER A 63 -15.79 -0.58 0.19
CA SER A 63 -16.34 0.23 1.27
C SER A 63 -17.83 -0.04 1.43
N PHE A 64 -18.24 -0.37 2.66
CA PHE A 64 -19.61 -0.72 3.04
C PHE A 64 -20.09 0.23 4.13
N ALA A 65 -21.05 1.10 3.82
CA ALA A 65 -21.77 1.86 4.83
C ALA A 65 -22.73 0.91 5.58
N LEU A 66 -22.34 0.45 6.75
CA LEU A 66 -23.16 -0.41 7.61
C LEU A 66 -24.28 0.38 8.30
N THR A 67 -24.01 1.65 8.60
CA THR A 67 -24.99 2.64 9.07
C THR A 67 -24.69 4.00 8.42
N PRO A 68 -25.57 5.01 8.56
CA PRO A 68 -25.27 6.36 8.07
C PRO A 68 -24.00 7.00 8.63
N THR A 69 -23.53 6.51 9.79
CA THR A 69 -22.38 7.05 10.49
C THR A 69 -21.19 6.09 10.57
N PHE A 70 -21.34 4.83 10.15
CA PHE A 70 -20.30 3.82 10.28
C PHE A 70 -20.05 3.11 8.96
N THR A 71 -18.79 3.13 8.52
CA THR A 71 -18.30 2.47 7.31
C THR A 71 -17.20 1.47 7.66
N LEU A 72 -17.29 0.30 7.06
CA LEU A 72 -16.28 -0.75 7.08
C LEU A 72 -15.62 -0.84 5.69
N SER A 73 -14.28 -0.81 5.65
CA SER A 73 -13.55 -0.94 4.37
C SER A 73 -12.41 -1.94 4.52
N PRO A 74 -12.63 -3.21 4.16
CA PRO A 74 -11.55 -4.18 3.98
C PRO A 74 -10.73 -3.85 2.73
N CYS A 75 -9.42 -4.13 2.80
CA CYS A 75 -8.49 -4.02 1.69
C CYS A 75 -7.55 -5.22 1.70
N LEU A 76 -7.34 -5.80 0.51
CA LEU A 76 -6.33 -6.82 0.26
C LEU A 76 -5.31 -6.25 -0.73
N PHE A 77 -4.06 -6.48 -0.46
CA PHE A 77 -2.93 -6.09 -1.28
C PHE A 77 -2.01 -7.29 -1.50
N GLY A 78 -1.54 -7.44 -2.71
CA GLY A 78 -0.49 -8.41 -3.05
C GLY A 78 0.45 -7.81 -4.07
N ARG A 79 1.75 -7.97 -3.87
CA ARG A 79 2.77 -7.63 -4.84
C ARG A 79 3.88 -8.66 -4.78
N LEU A 80 4.05 -9.40 -5.87
CA LEU A 80 4.97 -10.51 -6.01
C LEU A 80 5.98 -10.16 -7.10
N ILE A 81 7.25 -10.19 -6.76
CA ILE A 81 8.35 -9.86 -7.67
C ILE A 81 9.21 -11.11 -7.87
N PHE A 82 9.36 -11.51 -9.11
CA PHE A 82 10.17 -12.65 -9.52
C PHE A 82 11.40 -12.15 -10.27
N SER A 83 12.58 -12.45 -9.74
CA SER A 83 13.86 -12.10 -10.35
C SER A 83 14.89 -13.19 -10.05
N GLN A 84 15.80 -13.41 -10.99
CA GLN A 84 16.98 -14.28 -10.78
C GLN A 84 18.20 -13.50 -10.27
N GLU A 85 18.12 -12.18 -10.31
CA GLU A 85 19.14 -11.23 -9.84
C GLU A 85 18.59 -10.32 -8.76
N ASP A 86 19.44 -9.57 -8.10
CA ASP A 86 19.07 -8.60 -7.09
C ASP A 86 18.08 -7.57 -7.65
N ILE A 87 17.04 -7.30 -6.88
CA ILE A 87 16.00 -6.34 -7.27
C ILE A 87 16.49 -4.93 -6.90
N PRO A 88 16.63 -4.01 -7.87
CA PRO A 88 17.01 -2.65 -7.56
C PRO A 88 15.99 -1.97 -6.63
N HIS A 89 16.46 -1.17 -5.68
CA HIS A 89 15.62 -0.47 -4.70
C HIS A 89 14.39 0.25 -5.28
N PRO A 90 14.46 0.93 -6.45
CA PRO A 90 13.28 1.57 -7.03
C PRO A 90 12.17 0.59 -7.42
N TYR A 91 12.45 -0.70 -7.52
CA TYR A 91 11.48 -1.74 -7.90
C TYR A 91 11.16 -2.70 -6.74
N ALA A 92 11.87 -2.62 -5.63
CA ALA A 92 11.62 -3.45 -4.44
C ALA A 92 10.26 -3.12 -3.81
N ASN A 93 9.69 -4.09 -3.10
CA ASN A 93 8.50 -3.86 -2.30
C ASN A 93 8.81 -2.89 -1.15
N ALA A 94 7.86 -2.01 -0.87
CA ALA A 94 7.97 -1.09 0.25
C ALA A 94 6.63 -0.91 0.97
N ILE A 95 6.71 -0.74 2.26
CA ILE A 95 5.57 -0.34 3.10
C ILE A 95 5.91 0.90 3.89
N GLY A 96 4.90 1.57 4.36
CA GLY A 96 5.06 2.75 5.21
C GLY A 96 4.45 3.99 4.61
N SER A 97 4.65 5.11 5.31
CA SER A 97 3.91 6.34 5.08
C SER A 97 2.39 6.17 5.28
N TYR A 98 1.73 7.28 5.38
CA TYR A 98 0.27 7.33 5.54
C TYR A 98 -0.47 7.09 4.21
N GLN A 99 0.26 7.18 3.11
CA GLN A 99 -0.24 7.10 1.75
C GLN A 99 0.72 6.37 0.82
N ASN A 100 0.16 5.89 -0.28
CA ASN A 100 0.95 5.37 -1.37
C ASN A 100 1.54 6.56 -2.15
N ILE A 101 2.81 6.84 -1.93
CA ILE A 101 3.55 7.90 -2.64
C ILE A 101 4.08 7.39 -3.98
N VAL A 102 4.38 6.10 -4.04
CA VAL A 102 4.90 5.41 -5.22
C VAL A 102 4.17 4.08 -5.44
N ASP A 103 4.16 3.59 -6.66
CA ASP A 103 3.41 2.38 -7.04
C ASP A 103 3.84 1.12 -6.29
N GLN A 104 5.11 1.02 -5.92
CA GLN A 104 5.65 -0.11 -5.16
C GLN A 104 5.31 -0.11 -3.67
N GLN A 105 4.70 0.96 -3.18
CA GLN A 105 4.45 1.17 -1.77
C GLN A 105 3.02 0.80 -1.38
N LEU A 106 2.86 0.18 -0.21
CA LEU A 106 1.60 0.09 0.50
C LEU A 106 1.64 1.01 1.73
N ALA A 107 0.69 1.95 1.80
CA ALA A 107 0.45 2.70 3.04
C ALA A 107 0.05 1.73 4.16
N PHE A 108 0.88 1.67 5.21
CA PHE A 108 0.70 0.71 6.30
C PHE A 108 0.59 1.42 7.65
N PRO A 109 -0.45 1.13 8.46
CA PRO A 109 -0.67 1.85 9.71
C PRO A 109 0.50 1.64 10.67
N GLY A 110 0.94 2.73 11.30
CA GLY A 110 2.03 2.74 12.28
C GLY A 110 3.45 2.74 11.69
N VAL A 111 3.62 2.69 10.37
CA VAL A 111 4.92 2.85 9.72
C VAL A 111 4.97 4.20 9.04
N HIS A 112 5.79 5.13 9.53
CA HIS A 112 5.83 6.52 9.06
C HIS A 112 6.83 6.78 7.93
N SER A 113 7.85 5.95 7.81
CA SER A 113 8.90 6.05 6.78
C SER A 113 8.80 4.90 5.79
N LEU A 114 9.30 5.13 4.58
CA LEU A 114 9.42 4.08 3.59
C LEU A 114 10.35 2.97 4.12
N THR A 115 9.84 1.77 4.22
CA THR A 115 10.58 0.59 4.65
C THR A 115 10.48 -0.49 3.58
N TYR A 116 11.62 -0.96 3.11
CA TYR A 116 11.65 -2.04 2.11
C TYR A 116 11.34 -3.37 2.78
N VAL A 117 10.64 -4.23 2.06
CA VAL A 117 10.23 -5.56 2.47
C VAL A 117 10.56 -6.57 1.38
N GLU A 118 10.42 -7.84 1.69
CA GLU A 118 10.79 -8.95 0.82
C GLU A 118 10.00 -8.97 -0.51
N PRO A 119 10.52 -9.64 -1.56
CA PRO A 119 9.92 -9.67 -2.89
C PRO A 119 8.50 -10.23 -2.94
N MET A 120 8.19 -11.20 -2.10
CA MET A 120 6.84 -11.77 -1.99
C MET A 120 6.13 -11.10 -0.82
N PHE A 121 5.14 -10.24 -1.13
CA PHE A 121 4.46 -9.44 -0.12
C PHE A 121 2.94 -9.48 -0.29
N VAL A 122 2.23 -9.81 0.79
CA VAL A 122 0.77 -9.74 0.86
C VAL A 122 0.33 -9.05 2.15
N ALA A 123 -0.76 -8.30 2.09
CA ALA A 123 -1.32 -7.62 3.25
C ALA A 123 -2.84 -7.61 3.22
N ALA A 124 -3.43 -7.69 4.40
CA ALA A 124 -4.84 -7.44 4.65
C ALA A 124 -4.97 -6.24 5.59
N GLN A 125 -5.82 -5.29 5.23
CA GLN A 125 -6.11 -4.12 6.05
C GLN A 125 -7.61 -3.99 6.28
N LEU A 126 -7.98 -3.48 7.43
CA LEU A 126 -9.34 -3.16 7.79
C LEU A 126 -9.40 -1.70 8.26
N ARG A 127 -10.25 -0.92 7.62
CA ARG A 127 -10.54 0.46 8.01
C ARG A 127 -11.96 0.54 8.57
N LEU A 128 -12.07 1.06 9.78
CA LEU A 128 -13.33 1.40 10.44
C LEU A 128 -13.44 2.92 10.49
N GLN A 129 -14.47 3.48 9.87
CA GLN A 129 -14.65 4.92 9.77
C GLN A 129 -15.97 5.32 10.43
N PHE A 130 -15.89 6.22 11.40
CA PHE A 130 -17.02 6.79 12.12
C PHE A 130 -17.18 8.25 11.76
N ASN A 131 -18.29 8.60 11.15
CA ASN A 131 -18.70 9.99 10.92
C ASN A 131 -19.30 10.54 12.21
N ILE A 132 -18.60 11.46 12.88
CA ILE A 132 -19.02 12.06 14.16
C ILE A 132 -19.76 13.37 13.97
N HIS A 133 -19.49 14.08 12.89
CA HIS A 133 -20.14 15.33 12.51
C HIS A 133 -19.91 15.58 11.01
N LYS A 134 -20.57 16.60 10.44
CA LYS A 134 -20.38 16.98 9.02
C LYS A 134 -18.89 17.03 8.65
N ASN A 135 -18.48 16.19 7.71
CA ASN A 135 -17.11 16.09 7.19
C ASN A 135 -16.03 15.74 8.23
N GLN A 136 -16.40 15.23 9.41
CA GLN A 136 -15.48 14.85 10.48
C GLN A 136 -15.57 13.35 10.76
N TYR A 137 -14.43 12.70 10.80
CA TYR A 137 -14.34 11.25 10.91
C TYR A 137 -13.30 10.84 11.95
N ILE A 138 -13.64 9.82 12.73
CA ILE A 138 -12.65 9.03 13.46
C ILE A 138 -12.41 7.78 12.66
N ILE A 139 -11.15 7.44 12.42
CA ILE A 139 -10.76 6.33 11.56
C ILE A 139 -9.81 5.43 12.35
N PHE A 140 -10.21 4.19 12.55
CA PHE A 140 -9.34 3.14 13.05
C PHE A 140 -8.88 2.27 11.88
N ARG A 141 -7.59 1.92 11.86
CA ARG A 141 -7.01 1.00 10.88
C ARG A 141 -6.27 -0.11 11.60
N ALA A 142 -6.46 -1.32 11.12
CA ALA A 142 -5.70 -2.49 11.50
C ALA A 142 -5.16 -3.15 10.24
N ALA A 143 -3.93 -3.62 10.28
CA ALA A 143 -3.31 -4.31 9.16
C ALA A 143 -2.47 -5.48 9.66
N ALA A 144 -2.45 -6.53 8.85
CA ALA A 144 -1.56 -7.67 8.99
C ALA A 144 -0.94 -7.94 7.63
N ALA A 145 0.35 -8.20 7.60
CA ALA A 145 1.07 -8.51 6.38
C ALA A 145 2.03 -9.67 6.58
N ARG A 146 2.35 -10.31 5.47
CA ARG A 146 3.40 -11.31 5.37
C ARG A 146 4.34 -10.92 4.24
N GLU A 147 5.62 -10.99 4.54
CA GLU A 147 6.70 -10.93 3.57
C GLU A 147 7.48 -12.25 3.57
N SER A 148 8.03 -12.61 2.42
CA SER A 148 8.83 -13.82 2.23
C SER A 148 9.74 -13.68 1.01
N LEU A 149 10.81 -14.47 0.97
CA LEU A 149 11.64 -14.61 -0.22
C LEU A 149 10.99 -15.55 -1.26
N ASP A 150 10.21 -16.53 -0.82
CA ASP A 150 9.62 -17.55 -1.67
C ASP A 150 8.09 -17.64 -1.56
N VAL A 151 7.46 -18.03 -2.68
CA VAL A 151 6.00 -18.21 -2.74
C VAL A 151 5.53 -19.33 -1.80
N GLU A 152 6.31 -20.38 -1.63
CA GLU A 152 5.95 -21.52 -0.76
C GLU A 152 5.83 -21.09 0.71
N GLU A 153 6.73 -20.25 1.18
CA GLU A 153 6.67 -19.67 2.52
C GLU A 153 5.50 -18.70 2.67
N LEU A 154 5.18 -17.95 1.61
CA LEU A 154 4.05 -17.02 1.62
C LEU A 154 2.72 -17.74 1.86
N LEU A 155 2.57 -18.97 1.37
CA LEU A 155 1.36 -19.79 1.52
C LEU A 155 1.12 -20.30 2.95
N GLN A 156 2.08 -20.21 3.85
CA GLN A 156 1.92 -20.61 5.26
C GLN A 156 1.02 -19.67 6.08
N ILE A 157 0.51 -18.61 5.51
CA ILE A 157 -0.53 -17.68 6.02
C ILE A 157 -0.34 -17.19 7.47
N GLU A 158 0.87 -17.18 8.00
CA GLU A 158 1.16 -16.60 9.31
C GLU A 158 1.69 -15.17 9.11
N PRO A 159 0.91 -14.12 9.43
CA PRO A 159 1.40 -12.74 9.33
C PRO A 159 2.61 -12.53 10.24
N ASN A 160 3.62 -11.83 9.73
CA ASN A 160 4.82 -11.46 10.51
C ASN A 160 4.92 -9.95 10.78
N ILE A 161 4.07 -9.16 10.13
CA ILE A 161 3.99 -7.71 10.32
C ILE A 161 2.58 -7.32 10.71
N TYR A 162 2.43 -6.54 11.79
CA TYR A 162 1.16 -6.00 12.25
C TYR A 162 1.25 -4.50 12.42
N GLY A 163 0.14 -3.80 12.14
CA GLY A 163 0.04 -2.37 12.31
C GLY A 163 -1.36 -1.92 12.70
N PHE A 164 -1.42 -0.90 13.55
CA PHE A 164 -2.66 -0.29 14.01
C PHE A 164 -2.52 1.22 13.97
N SER A 165 -3.61 1.93 13.68
CA SER A 165 -3.65 3.38 13.85
C SER A 165 -5.05 3.86 14.23
N LEU A 166 -5.08 4.96 14.96
CA LEU A 166 -6.27 5.73 15.25
C LEU A 166 -6.05 7.15 14.75
N GLY A 167 -6.96 7.64 13.96
CA GLY A 167 -6.86 8.95 13.34
C GLY A 167 -8.15 9.75 13.40
N TYR A 168 -7.98 11.05 13.28
CA TYR A 168 -9.05 12.02 13.03
C TYR A 168 -8.86 12.61 11.65
N CYS A 169 -9.94 12.75 10.88
CA CYS A 169 -9.92 13.36 9.56
C CYS A 169 -11.06 14.39 9.45
N TYR A 170 -10.73 15.57 8.97
CA TYR A 170 -11.67 16.62 8.61
C TYR A 170 -11.56 16.94 7.12
N ASN A 171 -12.60 16.65 6.35
CA ASN A 171 -12.69 17.02 4.95
C ASN A 171 -13.03 18.51 4.80
N SER A 172 -12.01 19.34 4.69
CA SER A 172 -12.16 20.78 4.46
C SER A 172 -12.28 21.11 2.96
N PHE A 173 -12.64 22.32 2.64
CA PHE A 173 -12.67 22.80 1.25
C PHE A 173 -11.26 22.90 0.61
N LEU A 174 -10.20 22.95 1.42
CA LEU A 174 -8.81 22.95 0.98
C LEU A 174 -8.22 21.53 0.87
N GLY A 175 -9.03 20.50 1.12
CA GLY A 175 -8.64 19.10 1.19
C GLY A 175 -8.72 18.53 2.60
N PRO A 176 -8.40 17.24 2.77
CA PRO A 176 -8.45 16.59 4.06
C PRO A 176 -7.36 17.12 5.00
N ILE A 177 -7.74 17.35 6.24
CA ILE A 177 -6.83 17.59 7.36
C ILE A 177 -6.93 16.36 8.24
N SER A 178 -5.84 15.61 8.40
CA SER A 178 -5.85 14.39 9.18
C SER A 178 -4.66 14.30 10.13
N ALA A 179 -4.94 13.76 11.31
CA ALA A 179 -3.94 13.44 12.31
C ALA A 179 -4.11 11.99 12.72
N ASP A 180 -3.05 11.21 12.69
CA ASP A 180 -3.04 9.79 13.00
C ASP A 180 -1.95 9.45 14.00
N LEU A 181 -2.29 8.57 14.93
CA LEU A 181 -1.37 7.94 15.86
C LEU A 181 -1.37 6.43 15.58
N GLY A 182 -0.20 5.86 15.34
CA GLY A 182 -0.10 4.46 14.96
C GLY A 182 1.09 3.74 15.60
N TYR A 183 1.00 2.43 15.57
CA TYR A 183 2.03 1.48 16.01
C TYR A 183 2.17 0.35 14.99
N SER A 184 3.39 -0.10 14.75
CA SER A 184 3.66 -1.28 13.95
C SER A 184 4.79 -2.11 14.55
N THR A 185 4.74 -3.42 14.35
CA THR A 185 5.83 -4.33 14.75
C THR A 185 7.11 -4.08 13.95
N LEU A 186 7.01 -3.56 12.73
CA LEU A 186 8.16 -3.24 11.89
C LEU A 186 8.88 -1.95 12.31
N ALA A 187 8.15 -0.99 12.87
CA ALA A 187 8.68 0.28 13.38
C ALA A 187 8.21 0.46 14.83
N PRO A 188 8.85 -0.24 15.81
CA PRO A 188 8.41 -0.19 17.20
C PRO A 188 8.42 1.23 17.76
N GLY A 189 7.29 1.62 18.37
CA GLY A 189 7.07 2.95 18.92
C GLY A 189 5.77 3.57 18.41
N LEU A 190 5.30 4.60 19.12
CA LEU A 190 4.14 5.36 18.66
C LEU A 190 4.58 6.38 17.63
N ASN A 191 4.00 6.31 16.45
CA ASN A 191 4.28 7.21 15.34
C ASN A 191 3.10 8.15 15.14
N PHE A 192 3.37 9.45 15.10
CA PHE A 192 2.38 10.48 14.83
C PHE A 192 2.54 10.99 13.40
N TYR A 193 1.42 11.14 12.72
CA TYR A 193 1.35 11.66 11.36
C TYR A 193 0.31 12.77 11.27
N LEU A 194 0.70 13.90 10.66
CA LEU A 194 -0.19 15.03 10.36
C LEU A 194 -0.17 15.29 8.87
N ASN A 195 -1.33 15.42 8.29
CA ASN A 195 -1.49 15.77 6.89
C ASN A 195 -2.46 16.94 6.72
N ILE A 196 -2.16 17.86 5.80
CA ILE A 196 -3.00 19.00 5.44
C ILE A 196 -2.99 19.13 3.93
N GLY A 197 -4.15 18.98 3.29
CA GLY A 197 -4.35 19.19 1.86
C GLY A 197 -4.57 17.95 1.03
N HIS A 198 -4.71 18.17 -0.27
CA HIS A 198 -4.85 17.13 -1.27
C HIS A 198 -3.49 16.49 -1.58
N TYR A 199 -3.53 15.23 -1.98
CA TYR A 199 -2.40 14.49 -2.51
C TYR A 199 -2.53 14.43 -4.02
N PHE A 200 -1.45 14.70 -4.70
CA PHE A 200 -1.36 14.67 -6.15
C PHE A 200 -0.38 13.57 -6.57
#